data_b4b0eb201ddd580fc358e500e530db2e
#
_entry.id   b4b0eb201ddd580fc358e500e530db2e
#
_cell.length_a   1.000
_cell.length_b   1.000
_cell.length_c   1.000
_cell.angle_alpha   90.00
_cell.angle_beta   90.00
_cell.angle_gamma   90.00
#
_symmetry.space_group_name_H-M   'P 1'
#
loop_
_entity.id
_entity.type
_entity.pdbx_description
1 polymer ?
#
loop_
_entity_poly.entity_id
_entity_poly.type
_entity_poly.pdbx_seq_one_letter_code
_entity_poly.pdbx_strand_id
1 'polypeptide(L)'
;SWHKRAQEAALFMNHAIVNPPIDRHKPAEQVKDVFVHINRETDAGIYVSGAKVVATSSALTHYNFLAQGSATVTEDPSLSVMFIVPMNAPGIKMFCRVSYEQTANTVAAPFDYPLSSRFDENDAILVLDNVFIPWEDVLVLRDAQKILSFHPASGFMHGYCFQGCTRFAVKLDFLAGLLAKALRATGGDAFRGNQAALGEVIALRHMFWSFSNAMAYNPIPWANGAVLPNLEAALAYRTFMSEAYPRVIDTVRRVIASGLIYLPSSVRDFNNPEIDKYLAQYVRGSNDMGHIERIKIMKLLWDATGTEFGGRHGLYELNYAGAPEEVRLQVLKGAERGGRLKAMEELVDTCMADYDENGWTGDTWFNPLVSTAE
;
A
#
# COMPACT_ATOMS: atom_id res chain seq x y z
N SER A 1 13.53 19.92 17.18
CA SER A 1 12.38 19.16 16.67
C SER A 1 12.76 17.73 16.38
N TRP A 2 11.82 16.81 16.39
CA TRP A 2 12.03 15.40 16.05
C TRP A 2 12.56 15.20 14.62
N HIS A 3 12.13 16.00 13.66
CA HIS A 3 12.63 15.97 12.29
C HIS A 3 14.17 16.15 12.24
N LYS A 4 14.67 17.18 12.92
CA LYS A 4 16.12 17.44 12.99
C LYS A 4 16.87 16.29 13.67
N ARG A 5 16.37 15.82 14.83
CA ARG A 5 16.97 14.70 15.58
C ARG A 5 17.02 13.42 14.74
N ALA A 6 15.93 13.09 14.02
CA ALA A 6 15.86 11.91 13.18
C ALA A 6 16.86 11.95 12.02
N GLN A 7 17.02 13.13 11.39
CA GLN A 7 17.99 13.30 10.30
C GLN A 7 19.44 13.23 10.79
N GLU A 8 19.77 13.99 11.86
CA GLU A 8 21.14 14.06 12.40
C GLU A 8 21.64 12.70 12.92
N ALA A 9 20.76 11.91 13.50
CA ALA A 9 21.09 10.59 14.05
C ALA A 9 20.79 9.42 13.11
N ALA A 10 20.32 9.70 11.88
CA ALA A 10 19.90 8.70 10.90
C ALA A 10 18.96 7.63 11.51
N LEU A 11 17.97 8.08 12.29
CA LEU A 11 17.05 7.18 12.99
C LEU A 11 16.10 6.49 12.01
N PHE A 12 15.97 5.18 12.15
CA PHE A 12 14.88 4.47 11.51
C PHE A 12 13.63 4.62 12.40
N MET A 13 12.63 5.32 11.87
CA MET A 13 11.36 5.58 12.54
C MET A 13 10.23 4.93 11.76
N ASN A 14 9.31 4.33 12.48
CA ASN A 14 8.09 3.78 11.91
C ASN A 14 6.86 4.50 12.50
N HIS A 15 5.68 4.12 12.05
CA HIS A 15 4.41 4.58 12.63
C HIS A 15 3.51 3.38 12.95
N ALA A 16 2.74 3.50 14.03
CA ALA A 16 1.73 2.55 14.42
C ALA A 16 0.39 3.29 14.64
N ILE A 17 -0.54 3.08 13.71
CA ILE A 17 -1.81 3.83 13.66
C ILE A 17 -3.01 2.91 13.93
N VAL A 18 -2.98 1.68 13.42
CA VAL A 18 -4.13 0.79 13.40
C VAL A 18 -4.42 0.24 14.79
N ASN A 19 -5.65 0.42 15.27
CA ASN A 19 -6.11 -0.15 16.52
C ASN A 19 -6.47 -1.63 16.37
N PRO A 20 -6.37 -2.46 17.43
CA PRO A 20 -6.88 -3.83 17.41
C PRO A 20 -8.37 -3.85 17.01
N PRO A 21 -8.78 -4.73 16.09
CA PRO A 21 -10.15 -4.77 15.57
C PRO A 21 -11.09 -5.54 16.49
N ILE A 22 -11.21 -5.11 17.74
CA ILE A 22 -12.04 -5.74 18.77
C ILE A 22 -13.33 -4.94 18.89
N ASP A 23 -14.45 -5.65 18.96
CA ASP A 23 -15.80 -5.08 19.20
C ASP A 23 -16.09 -3.80 18.41
N ARG A 24 -15.79 -3.79 17.10
CA ARG A 24 -15.87 -2.60 16.23
C ARG A 24 -17.24 -1.91 16.20
N HIS A 25 -18.29 -2.59 16.67
CA HIS A 25 -19.65 -2.07 16.78
C HIS A 25 -19.87 -1.25 18.07
N LYS A 26 -18.91 -1.29 19.01
CA LYS A 26 -18.98 -0.55 20.26
C LYS A 26 -18.26 0.79 20.15
N PRO A 27 -18.73 1.83 20.87
CA PRO A 27 -17.98 3.07 21.04
C PRO A 27 -16.60 2.82 21.67
N ALA A 28 -15.62 3.66 21.32
CA ALA A 28 -14.24 3.47 21.78
C ALA A 28 -14.08 3.50 23.31
N GLU A 29 -14.95 4.24 24.01
CA GLU A 29 -14.95 4.28 25.48
C GLU A 29 -15.24 2.92 26.12
N GLN A 30 -16.06 2.09 25.49
CA GLN A 30 -16.42 0.75 25.99
C GLN A 30 -15.32 -0.30 25.75
N VAL A 31 -14.34 0.02 24.90
CA VAL A 31 -13.17 -0.81 24.59
C VAL A 31 -11.87 -0.05 24.82
N LYS A 32 -11.90 0.90 25.75
CA LYS A 32 -10.78 1.77 26.08
C LYS A 32 -9.53 1.01 26.50
N ASP A 33 -9.69 -0.10 27.22
CA ASP A 33 -8.62 -0.97 27.66
C ASP A 33 -7.79 -1.58 26.51
N VAL A 34 -8.36 -1.60 25.31
CA VAL A 34 -7.69 -2.09 24.10
C VAL A 34 -6.90 -0.98 23.40
N PHE A 35 -7.47 0.22 23.35
CA PHE A 35 -6.91 1.34 22.58
C PHE A 35 -5.82 2.07 23.40
N VAL A 36 -4.87 2.67 22.69
CA VAL A 36 -3.85 3.49 23.35
C VAL A 36 -4.51 4.69 24.02
N HIS A 37 -4.31 4.80 25.32
CA HIS A 37 -4.89 5.84 26.16
C HIS A 37 -3.91 6.29 27.26
N ILE A 38 -4.17 7.49 27.80
CA ILE A 38 -3.40 8.05 28.92
C ILE A 38 -3.91 7.44 30.23
N ASN A 39 -3.02 6.80 30.98
CA ASN A 39 -3.32 6.29 32.33
C ASN A 39 -3.24 7.42 33.38
N ARG A 40 -2.15 8.19 33.32
CA ARG A 40 -1.88 9.29 34.28
C ARG A 40 -0.87 10.27 33.70
N GLU A 41 -0.88 11.46 34.25
CA GLU A 41 0.09 12.52 33.97
C GLU A 41 0.99 12.75 35.20
N THR A 42 2.20 13.24 34.92
CA THR A 42 3.21 13.65 35.92
C THR A 42 3.89 14.93 35.45
N ASP A 43 4.68 15.57 36.29
CA ASP A 43 5.46 16.74 35.93
C ASP A 43 6.46 16.45 34.76
N ALA A 44 6.91 15.19 34.62
CA ALA A 44 7.90 14.78 33.62
C ALA A 44 7.31 14.26 32.33
N GLY A 45 6.04 13.90 32.30
CA GLY A 45 5.39 13.29 31.11
C GLY A 45 4.13 12.51 31.44
N ILE A 46 3.72 11.66 30.53
CA ILE A 46 2.52 10.82 30.64
C ILE A 46 2.86 9.34 30.71
N TYR A 47 1.98 8.55 31.29
CA TYR A 47 1.99 7.09 31.18
C TYR A 47 0.83 6.64 30.31
N VAL A 48 1.12 5.72 29.39
CA VAL A 48 0.16 5.23 28.40
C VAL A 48 0.06 3.71 28.42
N SER A 49 -1.13 3.19 28.14
CA SER A 49 -1.38 1.76 27.92
C SER A 49 -2.26 1.55 26.70
N GLY A 50 -2.32 0.30 26.23
CA GLY A 50 -3.11 -0.12 25.07
C GLY A 50 -2.26 -0.75 23.99
N ALA A 51 -2.85 -0.98 22.81
CA ALA A 51 -2.15 -1.68 21.75
C ALA A 51 -2.36 -1.05 20.37
N LYS A 52 -1.42 -1.31 19.48
CA LYS A 52 -1.52 -1.10 18.03
C LYS A 52 -1.24 -2.41 17.32
N VAL A 53 -1.88 -2.62 16.16
CA VAL A 53 -1.67 -3.81 15.33
C VAL A 53 -1.15 -3.41 13.95
N VAL A 54 -0.67 -4.40 13.20
CA VAL A 54 0.01 -4.15 11.93
C VAL A 54 1.11 -3.10 12.11
N ALA A 55 1.81 -3.17 13.23
CA ALA A 55 2.95 -2.30 13.54
C ALA A 55 4.19 -2.83 12.79
N THR A 56 4.12 -2.77 11.47
CA THR A 56 5.12 -3.29 10.54
C THR A 56 6.49 -2.73 10.84
N SER A 57 7.50 -3.59 10.88
CA SER A 57 8.90 -3.26 11.17
C SER A 57 9.17 -2.68 12.56
N SER A 58 8.22 -2.71 13.50
CA SER A 58 8.45 -2.18 14.86
C SER A 58 9.61 -2.85 15.58
N ALA A 59 9.86 -4.13 15.31
CA ALA A 59 11.01 -4.86 15.86
C ALA A 59 12.36 -4.40 15.30
N LEU A 60 12.37 -3.66 14.21
CA LEU A 60 13.56 -3.23 13.47
C LEU A 60 13.80 -1.72 13.58
N THR A 61 12.93 -0.96 14.27
CA THR A 61 12.98 0.50 14.35
C THR A 61 13.57 0.98 15.68
N HIS A 62 14.15 2.19 15.66
CA HIS A 62 14.57 2.88 16.88
C HIS A 62 13.38 3.48 17.62
N TYR A 63 12.43 4.07 16.89
CA TYR A 63 11.27 4.75 17.44
C TYR A 63 10.02 4.47 16.60
N ASN A 64 8.87 4.46 17.27
CA ASN A 64 7.57 4.50 16.63
C ASN A 64 6.86 5.83 16.90
N PHE A 65 6.27 6.39 15.84
CA PHE A 65 5.25 7.43 15.93
C PHE A 65 3.89 6.75 16.12
N LEU A 66 3.29 6.94 17.30
CA LEU A 66 1.95 6.44 17.57
C LEU A 66 0.93 7.53 17.28
N ALA A 67 0.07 7.25 16.32
CA ALA A 67 -1.03 8.14 15.94
C ALA A 67 -2.38 7.50 16.25
N GLN A 68 -3.38 8.36 16.41
CA GLN A 68 -4.78 7.99 16.55
C GLN A 68 -5.55 8.37 15.28
N GLY A 69 -6.59 7.60 14.98
CA GLY A 69 -7.53 7.91 13.91
C GLY A 69 -8.82 8.52 14.44
N SER A 70 -9.70 8.94 13.54
CA SER A 70 -11.00 9.52 13.89
C SER A 70 -11.88 8.59 14.74
N ALA A 71 -11.71 7.29 14.62
CA ALA A 71 -12.46 6.30 15.41
C ALA A 71 -12.17 6.35 16.93
N THR A 72 -11.08 7.00 17.35
CA THR A 72 -10.74 7.20 18.76
C THR A 72 -11.09 8.60 19.28
N VAL A 73 -11.70 9.42 18.44
CA VAL A 73 -12.20 10.74 18.84
C VAL A 73 -13.57 10.55 19.49
N THR A 74 -13.57 10.68 20.80
CA THR A 74 -14.73 10.46 21.67
C THR A 74 -14.78 11.55 22.73
N GLU A 75 -15.75 11.47 23.64
CA GLU A 75 -15.82 12.37 24.80
C GLU A 75 -14.72 12.11 25.85
N ASP A 76 -14.08 10.92 25.79
CA ASP A 76 -12.93 10.62 26.68
C ASP A 76 -11.63 11.22 26.14
N PRO A 77 -11.12 12.31 26.72
CA PRO A 77 -9.93 12.98 26.22
C PRO A 77 -8.66 12.14 26.41
N SER A 78 -8.68 11.09 27.22
CA SER A 78 -7.51 10.22 27.42
C SER A 78 -7.16 9.38 26.18
N LEU A 79 -8.11 9.20 25.26
CA LEU A 79 -7.92 8.55 23.96
C LEU A 79 -7.32 9.47 22.89
N SER A 80 -7.33 10.79 23.16
CA SER A 80 -6.83 11.80 22.21
C SER A 80 -5.34 12.11 22.46
N VAL A 81 -4.47 11.17 22.10
CA VAL A 81 -3.01 11.28 22.33
C VAL A 81 -2.22 10.84 21.10
N MET A 82 -1.17 11.59 20.75
CA MET A 82 -0.14 11.18 19.75
C MET A 82 1.25 11.46 20.34
N PHE A 83 2.19 10.54 20.13
CA PHE A 83 3.52 10.65 20.68
C PHE A 83 4.54 9.84 19.88
N ILE A 84 5.80 10.05 20.19
CA ILE A 84 6.90 9.22 19.70
C ILE A 84 7.45 8.43 20.90
N VAL A 85 7.76 7.15 20.66
CA VAL A 85 8.25 6.27 21.72
C VAL A 85 9.45 5.46 21.23
N PRO A 86 10.55 5.38 22.01
CA PRO A 86 11.65 4.49 21.71
C PRO A 86 11.24 3.04 21.91
N MET A 87 11.66 2.15 21.00
CA MET A 87 11.23 0.75 21.04
C MET A 87 11.85 -0.08 22.18
N ASN A 88 12.82 0.46 22.88
CA ASN A 88 13.40 -0.12 24.07
C ASN A 88 12.83 0.46 25.37
N ALA A 89 11.76 1.26 25.32
CA ALA A 89 11.14 1.82 26.52
C ALA A 89 10.59 0.72 27.43
N PRO A 90 10.78 0.82 28.75
CA PRO A 90 10.17 -0.11 29.71
C PRO A 90 8.64 -0.17 29.54
N GLY A 91 8.09 -1.38 29.53
CA GLY A 91 6.65 -1.61 29.32
C GLY A 91 6.24 -1.85 27.87
N ILE A 92 7.13 -1.69 26.91
CA ILE A 92 6.86 -2.12 25.54
C ILE A 92 6.96 -3.64 25.43
N LYS A 93 5.95 -4.24 24.79
CA LYS A 93 5.90 -5.65 24.44
C LYS A 93 5.52 -5.79 22.98
N MET A 94 6.15 -6.72 22.27
CA MET A 94 5.87 -6.99 20.86
C MET A 94 5.55 -8.46 20.68
N PHE A 95 4.45 -8.74 19.99
CA PHE A 95 4.11 -10.07 19.48
C PHE A 95 4.32 -10.04 17.99
N CYS A 96 5.51 -10.44 17.57
CA CYS A 96 5.90 -10.47 16.18
C CYS A 96 5.42 -11.76 15.52
N ARG A 97 5.06 -11.69 14.24
CA ARG A 97 4.93 -12.94 13.47
C ARG A 97 6.32 -13.55 13.22
N VAL A 98 6.33 -14.83 12.84
CA VAL A 98 7.58 -15.50 12.49
C VAL A 98 8.30 -14.77 11.35
N SER A 99 9.63 -14.66 11.46
CA SER A 99 10.44 -14.07 10.40
C SER A 99 10.43 -14.95 9.15
N TYR A 100 10.07 -14.38 8.00
CA TYR A 100 10.16 -15.07 6.70
C TYR A 100 11.60 -15.42 6.37
N GLU A 101 12.53 -14.49 6.62
CA GLU A 101 13.95 -14.68 6.39
C GLU A 101 14.49 -15.87 7.20
N GLN A 102 14.20 -15.91 8.50
CA GLN A 102 14.62 -17.01 9.35
C GLN A 102 14.04 -18.35 8.88
N THR A 103 12.74 -18.37 8.56
CA THR A 103 12.06 -19.58 8.06
C THR A 103 12.68 -20.03 6.75
N ALA A 104 12.80 -19.14 5.76
CA ALA A 104 13.37 -19.46 4.46
C ALA A 104 14.80 -19.98 4.55
N ASN A 105 15.65 -19.35 5.36
CA ASN A 105 17.04 -19.74 5.55
C ASN A 105 17.20 -21.04 6.37
N THR A 106 16.20 -21.43 7.15
CA THR A 106 16.20 -22.69 7.91
C THR A 106 15.80 -23.87 7.04
N VAL A 107 14.77 -23.72 6.18
CA VAL A 107 14.20 -24.84 5.42
C VAL A 107 14.78 -24.99 4.02
N ALA A 108 15.40 -23.94 3.47
CA ALA A 108 15.84 -23.90 2.08
C ALA A 108 17.04 -22.97 1.87
N ALA A 109 17.20 -22.49 0.65
CA ALA A 109 18.27 -21.58 0.23
C ALA A 109 17.67 -20.31 -0.43
N PRO A 110 18.46 -19.24 -0.59
CA PRO A 110 18.01 -18.03 -1.30
C PRO A 110 17.52 -18.28 -2.74
N PHE A 111 18.02 -19.33 -3.39
CA PHE A 111 17.52 -19.75 -4.70
C PHE A 111 16.06 -20.21 -4.65
N ASP A 112 15.66 -20.85 -3.56
CA ASP A 112 14.33 -21.43 -3.38
C ASP A 112 13.31 -20.38 -2.94
N TYR A 113 13.73 -19.40 -2.12
CA TYR A 113 12.91 -18.31 -1.58
C TYR A 113 13.67 -16.97 -1.66
N PRO A 114 13.86 -16.42 -2.88
CA PRO A 114 14.78 -15.30 -3.07
C PRO A 114 14.32 -13.97 -2.46
N LEU A 115 13.02 -13.78 -2.29
CA LEU A 115 12.43 -12.59 -1.64
C LEU A 115 12.25 -12.82 -0.15
N SER A 116 11.62 -13.93 0.23
CA SER A 116 11.39 -14.30 1.63
C SER A 116 12.68 -14.36 2.43
N SER A 117 13.77 -14.88 1.85
CA SER A 117 15.05 -15.01 2.53
C SER A 117 15.80 -13.68 2.76
N ARG A 118 15.29 -12.55 2.22
CA ARG A 118 15.98 -11.26 2.25
C ARG A 118 15.13 -10.09 2.70
N PHE A 119 13.82 -10.12 2.42
CA PHE A 119 12.92 -8.97 2.60
C PHE A 119 11.83 -9.31 3.62
N ASP A 120 12.19 -9.27 4.90
CA ASP A 120 11.23 -9.40 5.98
C ASP A 120 10.76 -8.03 6.44
N GLU A 121 9.43 -7.82 6.47
CA GLU A 121 8.82 -6.61 6.98
C GLU A 121 8.29 -6.77 8.41
N ASN A 122 8.34 -7.95 8.99
CA ASN A 122 7.99 -8.33 10.36
C ASN A 122 6.84 -7.52 10.98
N ASP A 123 5.61 -7.98 10.75
CA ASP A 123 4.42 -7.37 11.36
C ASP A 123 4.33 -7.74 12.84
N ALA A 124 3.90 -6.79 13.67
CA ALA A 124 3.79 -6.99 15.10
C ALA A 124 2.47 -6.44 15.68
N ILE A 125 2.06 -7.02 16.80
CA ILE A 125 1.17 -6.38 17.76
C ILE A 125 2.09 -5.63 18.74
N LEU A 126 1.97 -4.31 18.80
CA LEU A 126 2.72 -3.45 19.70
C LEU A 126 1.85 -3.13 20.93
N VAL A 127 2.26 -3.60 22.08
CA VAL A 127 1.57 -3.37 23.35
C VAL A 127 2.37 -2.39 24.21
N LEU A 128 1.68 -1.42 24.75
CA LEU A 128 2.18 -0.50 25.76
C LEU A 128 1.55 -0.87 27.10
N ASP A 129 2.39 -1.26 28.05
CA ASP A 129 1.99 -1.62 29.40
C ASP A 129 2.55 -0.57 30.37
N ASN A 130 1.76 0.49 30.59
CA ASN A 130 2.11 1.62 31.45
C ASN A 130 3.46 2.27 31.07
N VAL A 131 3.65 2.54 29.78
CA VAL A 131 4.88 3.10 29.20
C VAL A 131 4.96 4.59 29.49
N PHE A 132 6.10 5.05 29.99
CA PHE A 132 6.37 6.47 30.22
C PHE A 132 6.76 7.18 28.92
N ILE A 133 6.14 8.31 28.63
CA ILE A 133 6.42 9.20 27.49
C ILE A 133 6.75 10.58 28.06
N PRO A 134 7.99 11.07 27.91
CA PRO A 134 8.36 12.40 28.37
C PRO A 134 7.64 13.48 27.56
N TRP A 135 7.43 14.67 28.16
CA TRP A 135 6.68 15.75 27.51
C TRP A 135 7.22 16.16 26.14
N GLU A 136 8.53 16.09 25.96
CA GLU A 136 9.19 16.43 24.67
C GLU A 136 8.82 15.51 23.52
N ASP A 137 8.33 14.30 23.82
CA ASP A 137 7.92 13.27 22.86
C ASP A 137 6.39 13.22 22.68
N VAL A 138 5.61 13.97 23.47
CA VAL A 138 4.16 14.11 23.32
C VAL A 138 3.86 15.17 22.27
N LEU A 139 3.15 14.79 21.21
CA LEU A 139 2.82 15.65 20.10
C LEU A 139 1.38 16.19 20.16
N VAL A 140 0.45 15.38 20.64
CA VAL A 140 -0.94 15.78 20.88
C VAL A 140 -1.35 15.23 22.26
N LEU A 141 -1.93 16.10 23.09
CA LEU A 141 -2.43 15.74 24.40
C LEU A 141 -3.88 16.18 24.56
N ARG A 142 -4.80 15.22 24.78
CA ARG A 142 -6.23 15.44 25.09
C ARG A 142 -6.96 16.39 24.14
N ASP A 143 -6.50 16.48 22.88
CA ASP A 143 -7.02 17.41 21.88
C ASP A 143 -7.59 16.64 20.67
N ALA A 144 -8.90 16.38 20.75
CA ALA A 144 -9.64 15.66 19.72
C ALA A 144 -9.59 16.39 18.35
N GLN A 145 -9.58 17.73 18.36
CA GLN A 145 -9.55 18.51 17.11
C GLN A 145 -8.21 18.37 16.40
N LYS A 146 -7.10 18.30 17.14
CA LYS A 146 -5.78 18.02 16.56
C LYS A 146 -5.68 16.60 16.00
N ILE A 147 -6.29 15.61 16.67
CA ILE A 147 -6.39 14.26 16.12
C ILE A 147 -7.12 14.26 14.78
N LEU A 148 -8.30 14.89 14.71
CA LEU A 148 -9.09 14.96 13.48
C LEU A 148 -8.38 15.72 12.35
N SER A 149 -7.67 16.79 12.70
CA SER A 149 -6.95 17.63 11.75
C SER A 149 -5.61 17.04 11.28
N PHE A 150 -5.09 16.01 11.93
CA PHE A 150 -3.77 15.45 11.62
C PHE A 150 -3.61 15.10 10.13
N HIS A 151 -4.51 14.28 9.59
CA HIS A 151 -4.40 13.85 8.18
C HIS A 151 -4.52 15.03 7.18
N PRO A 152 -5.53 15.92 7.28
CA PRO A 152 -5.65 17.02 6.31
C PRO A 152 -4.61 18.14 6.51
N ALA A 153 -4.14 18.38 7.74
CA ALA A 153 -3.28 19.53 8.04
C ALA A 153 -1.77 19.23 8.00
N SER A 154 -1.37 17.96 8.03
CA SER A 154 0.05 17.58 8.12
C SER A 154 0.72 17.29 6.77
N GLY A 155 -0.04 17.23 5.67
CA GLY A 155 0.46 16.73 4.38
C GLY A 155 0.70 15.21 4.34
N PHE A 156 0.35 14.50 5.43
CA PHE A 156 0.55 13.05 5.55
C PHE A 156 -0.06 12.28 4.38
N MET A 157 -1.31 12.60 4.02
CA MET A 157 -2.01 11.94 2.91
C MET A 157 -1.28 12.07 1.59
N HIS A 158 -0.74 13.25 1.30
CA HIS A 158 0.01 13.53 0.08
C HIS A 158 1.31 12.71 0.03
N GLY A 159 2.10 12.76 1.10
CA GLY A 159 3.40 12.09 1.18
C GLY A 159 3.28 10.57 1.14
N TYR A 160 2.39 9.98 1.95
CA TYR A 160 2.24 8.55 2.00
C TYR A 160 1.64 7.97 0.70
N CYS A 161 0.70 8.68 0.07
CA CYS A 161 0.15 8.26 -1.22
C CYS A 161 1.19 8.32 -2.34
N PHE A 162 2.02 9.35 -2.35
CA PHE A 162 3.11 9.46 -3.33
C PHE A 162 4.11 8.31 -3.17
N GLN A 163 4.56 8.04 -1.95
CA GLN A 163 5.42 6.90 -1.65
C GLN A 163 4.75 5.58 -2.05
N GLY A 164 3.50 5.37 -1.63
CA GLY A 164 2.76 4.13 -1.91
C GLY A 164 2.53 3.91 -3.40
N CYS A 165 2.18 4.95 -4.16
CA CYS A 165 1.98 4.88 -5.60
C CYS A 165 3.28 4.54 -6.35
N THR A 166 4.36 5.25 -6.04
CA THR A 166 5.67 5.02 -6.67
C THR A 166 6.19 3.61 -6.38
N ARG A 167 6.10 3.18 -5.12
CA ARG A 167 6.45 1.82 -4.70
C ARG A 167 5.62 0.78 -5.46
N PHE A 168 4.31 1.00 -5.60
CA PHE A 168 3.42 0.08 -6.32
C PHE A 168 3.73 0.04 -7.81
N ALA A 169 3.99 1.18 -8.44
CA ALA A 169 4.41 1.26 -9.84
C ALA A 169 5.70 0.46 -10.10
N VAL A 170 6.71 0.58 -9.20
CA VAL A 170 7.95 -0.22 -9.27
C VAL A 170 7.67 -1.72 -9.08
N LYS A 171 6.75 -2.08 -8.17
CA LYS A 171 6.32 -3.48 -8.00
C LYS A 171 5.69 -4.02 -9.28
N LEU A 172 4.91 -3.21 -9.99
CA LEU A 172 4.32 -3.60 -11.28
C LEU A 172 5.38 -3.74 -12.39
N ASP A 173 6.44 -2.91 -12.39
CA ASP A 173 7.61 -3.13 -13.28
C ASP A 173 8.22 -4.51 -13.07
N PHE A 174 8.43 -4.87 -11.81
CA PHE A 174 8.99 -6.16 -11.43
C PHE A 174 8.08 -7.33 -11.85
N LEU A 175 6.78 -7.25 -11.52
CA LEU A 175 5.82 -8.32 -11.83
C LEU A 175 5.59 -8.47 -13.35
N ALA A 176 5.49 -7.37 -14.10
CA ALA A 176 5.36 -7.42 -15.56
C ALA A 176 6.60 -8.05 -16.21
N GLY A 177 7.79 -7.63 -15.80
CA GLY A 177 9.05 -8.20 -16.29
C GLY A 177 9.19 -9.68 -15.95
N LEU A 178 8.80 -10.07 -14.74
CA LEU A 178 8.87 -11.45 -14.28
C LEU A 178 7.85 -12.34 -15.01
N LEU A 179 6.63 -11.85 -15.22
CA LEU A 179 5.62 -12.53 -16.03
C LEU A 179 6.09 -12.73 -17.48
N ALA A 180 6.70 -11.70 -18.09
CA ALA A 180 7.26 -11.80 -19.43
C ALA A 180 8.35 -12.89 -19.53
N LYS A 181 9.25 -12.95 -18.53
CA LYS A 181 10.27 -14.00 -18.45
C LYS A 181 9.65 -15.40 -18.26
N ALA A 182 8.64 -15.51 -17.41
CA ALA A 182 7.96 -16.77 -17.14
C ALA A 182 7.20 -17.28 -18.39
N LEU A 183 6.58 -16.40 -19.15
CA LEU A 183 5.94 -16.73 -20.44
C LEU A 183 6.97 -17.27 -21.45
N ARG A 184 8.10 -16.61 -21.59
CA ARG A 184 9.18 -17.12 -22.47
C ARG A 184 9.72 -18.47 -22.00
N ALA A 185 9.87 -18.66 -20.69
CA ALA A 185 10.33 -19.90 -20.12
C ALA A 185 9.40 -21.09 -20.38
N THR A 186 8.11 -20.83 -20.61
CA THR A 186 7.10 -21.84 -20.91
C THR A 186 6.72 -21.91 -22.39
N GLY A 187 7.24 -21.02 -23.24
CA GLY A 187 6.79 -20.85 -24.63
C GLY A 187 5.38 -20.24 -24.74
N GLY A 188 4.87 -19.75 -23.61
CA GLY A 188 3.55 -19.14 -23.52
C GLY A 188 3.45 -17.76 -24.17
N ASP A 189 4.57 -17.12 -24.41
CA ASP A 189 4.70 -15.81 -25.08
C ASP A 189 4.28 -15.83 -26.57
N ALA A 190 4.23 -17.01 -27.18
CA ALA A 190 3.72 -17.18 -28.55
C ALA A 190 2.18 -17.09 -28.63
N PHE A 191 1.46 -17.26 -27.53
CA PHE A 191 0.01 -17.26 -27.54
C PHE A 191 -0.58 -15.86 -27.42
N ARG A 192 -1.43 -15.48 -28.38
CA ARG A 192 -2.06 -14.16 -28.43
C ARG A 192 -2.81 -13.77 -27.13
N GLY A 193 -3.49 -14.73 -26.49
CA GLY A 193 -4.17 -14.48 -25.21
C GLY A 193 -3.21 -14.09 -24.08
N ASN A 194 -2.05 -14.74 -24.02
CA ASN A 194 -1.03 -14.43 -23.02
C ASN A 194 -0.34 -13.09 -23.31
N GLN A 195 -0.14 -12.75 -24.59
CA GLN A 195 0.37 -11.43 -25.00
C GLN A 195 -0.60 -10.33 -24.58
N ALA A 196 -1.91 -10.51 -24.79
CA ALA A 196 -2.94 -9.58 -24.36
C ALA A 196 -2.96 -9.42 -22.82
N ALA A 197 -2.86 -10.53 -22.08
CA ALA A 197 -2.81 -10.52 -20.62
C ALA A 197 -1.56 -9.77 -20.08
N LEU A 198 -0.39 -10.00 -20.66
CA LEU A 198 0.82 -9.25 -20.33
C LEU A 198 0.65 -7.75 -20.69
N GLY A 199 0.06 -7.45 -21.83
CA GLY A 199 -0.26 -6.07 -22.25
C GLY A 199 -1.14 -5.35 -21.25
N GLU A 200 -2.11 -6.02 -20.65
CA GLU A 200 -2.96 -5.47 -19.59
C GLU A 200 -2.15 -5.14 -18.31
N VAL A 201 -1.27 -6.05 -17.86
CA VAL A 201 -0.40 -5.79 -16.70
C VAL A 201 0.51 -4.57 -16.97
N ILE A 202 1.04 -4.45 -18.20
CA ILE A 202 1.85 -3.29 -18.60
C ILE A 202 1.00 -2.01 -18.61
N ALA A 203 -0.25 -2.06 -19.07
CA ALA A 203 -1.16 -0.91 -19.05
C ALA A 203 -1.45 -0.43 -17.62
N LEU A 204 -1.71 -1.35 -16.68
CA LEU A 204 -1.82 -1.02 -15.27
C LEU A 204 -0.55 -0.37 -14.72
N ARG A 205 0.61 -0.92 -15.05
CA ARG A 205 1.91 -0.31 -14.72
C ARG A 205 2.02 1.14 -15.24
N HIS A 206 1.62 1.39 -16.48
CA HIS A 206 1.65 2.75 -17.05
C HIS A 206 0.71 3.69 -16.28
N MET A 207 -0.49 3.24 -15.94
CA MET A 207 -1.45 4.01 -15.15
C MET A 207 -0.87 4.47 -13.81
N PHE A 208 -0.24 3.57 -13.05
CA PHE A 208 0.33 3.93 -11.74
C PHE A 208 1.58 4.82 -11.84
N TRP A 209 2.41 4.65 -12.87
CA TRP A 209 3.47 5.62 -13.16
C TRP A 209 2.91 6.98 -13.54
N SER A 210 1.81 7.03 -14.29
CA SER A 210 1.14 8.29 -14.63
C SER A 210 0.61 9.00 -13.38
N PHE A 211 0.02 8.27 -12.43
CA PHE A 211 -0.38 8.86 -11.13
C PHE A 211 0.81 9.37 -10.34
N SER A 212 1.89 8.61 -10.25
CA SER A 212 3.12 9.03 -9.56
C SER A 212 3.70 10.29 -10.18
N ASN A 213 3.79 10.34 -11.50
CA ASN A 213 4.27 11.52 -12.24
C ASN A 213 3.34 12.72 -12.06
N ALA A 214 2.02 12.53 -12.12
CA ALA A 214 1.06 13.62 -11.88
C ALA A 214 1.20 14.19 -10.46
N MET A 215 1.43 13.35 -9.46
CA MET A 215 1.70 13.80 -8.09
C MET A 215 2.98 14.64 -7.99
N ALA A 216 4.02 14.27 -8.71
CA ALA A 216 5.32 14.94 -8.66
C ALA A 216 5.38 16.22 -9.50
N TYR A 217 4.85 16.18 -10.74
CA TYR A 217 4.99 17.28 -11.71
C TYR A 217 3.83 18.28 -11.67
N ASN A 218 2.75 17.98 -10.98
CA ASN A 218 1.63 18.90 -10.75
C ASN A 218 1.37 19.07 -9.23
N PRO A 219 2.37 19.50 -8.45
CA PRO A 219 2.26 19.63 -7.00
C PRO A 219 1.31 20.77 -6.63
N ILE A 220 0.82 20.74 -5.39
CA ILE A 220 0.03 21.82 -4.82
C ILE A 220 0.89 22.69 -3.89
N PRO A 221 0.65 24.01 -3.84
CA PRO A 221 1.34 24.90 -2.89
C PRO A 221 1.08 24.49 -1.43
N TRP A 222 2.11 24.67 -0.59
CA TRP A 222 2.04 24.43 0.85
C TRP A 222 2.71 25.58 1.63
N ALA A 223 2.66 25.48 2.97
CA ALA A 223 3.22 26.50 3.85
C ALA A 223 4.72 26.76 3.60
N ASN A 224 5.16 28.00 3.78
CA ASN A 224 6.55 28.45 3.68
C ASN A 224 7.22 28.16 2.32
N GLY A 225 6.47 28.21 1.24
CA GLY A 225 6.98 27.97 -0.12
C GLY A 225 7.27 26.50 -0.44
N ALA A 226 6.91 25.58 0.44
CA ALA A 226 6.95 24.16 0.15
C ALA A 226 5.82 23.75 -0.80
N VAL A 227 5.92 22.56 -1.35
CA VAL A 227 4.88 21.94 -2.17
C VAL A 227 4.57 20.53 -1.66
N LEU A 228 3.34 20.10 -1.92
CA LEU A 228 2.91 18.72 -1.64
C LEU A 228 2.54 18.02 -2.95
N PRO A 229 2.69 16.68 -3.02
CA PRO A 229 2.20 15.90 -4.14
C PRO A 229 0.71 16.15 -4.43
N ASN A 230 0.31 16.08 -5.69
CA ASN A 230 -1.08 16.32 -6.10
C ASN A 230 -2.05 15.35 -5.41
N LEU A 231 -3.08 15.89 -4.74
CA LEU A 231 -4.02 15.08 -3.95
C LEU A 231 -5.04 14.33 -4.83
N GLU A 232 -5.46 14.91 -5.96
CA GLU A 232 -6.44 14.26 -6.86
C GLU A 232 -5.82 12.97 -7.43
N ALA A 233 -4.57 13.04 -7.92
CA ALA A 233 -3.84 11.87 -8.39
C ALA A 233 -3.57 10.85 -7.26
N ALA A 234 -3.32 11.33 -6.04
CA ALA A 234 -3.13 10.49 -4.85
C ALA A 234 -4.40 9.71 -4.48
N LEU A 235 -5.56 10.35 -4.53
CA LEU A 235 -6.84 9.71 -4.24
C LEU A 235 -7.24 8.73 -5.36
N ALA A 236 -6.97 9.06 -6.62
CA ALA A 236 -7.16 8.14 -7.75
C ALA A 236 -6.30 6.89 -7.58
N TYR A 237 -5.01 7.03 -7.27
CA TYR A 237 -4.13 5.91 -6.94
C TYR A 237 -4.74 5.00 -5.87
N ARG A 238 -5.20 5.57 -4.75
CA ARG A 238 -5.77 4.79 -3.62
C ARG A 238 -7.01 4.00 -4.04
N THR A 239 -7.84 4.57 -4.89
CA THR A 239 -9.04 3.91 -5.39
C THR A 239 -8.70 2.69 -6.24
N PHE A 240 -7.78 2.84 -7.19
CA PHE A 240 -7.50 1.79 -8.17
C PHE A 240 -6.48 0.74 -7.73
N MET A 241 -5.64 1.02 -6.73
CA MET A 241 -4.59 0.09 -6.27
C MET A 241 -5.19 -1.22 -5.75
N SER A 242 -6.25 -1.14 -4.93
CA SER A 242 -6.90 -2.30 -4.33
C SER A 242 -7.61 -3.21 -5.35
N GLU A 243 -7.92 -2.69 -6.54
CA GLU A 243 -8.51 -3.44 -7.65
C GLU A 243 -7.42 -4.00 -8.59
N ALA A 244 -6.38 -3.21 -8.84
CA ALA A 244 -5.33 -3.56 -9.79
C ALA A 244 -4.44 -4.73 -9.32
N TYR A 245 -4.04 -4.75 -8.06
CA TYR A 245 -3.13 -5.79 -7.57
C TYR A 245 -3.73 -7.20 -7.63
N PRO A 246 -4.96 -7.46 -7.11
CA PRO A 246 -5.61 -8.77 -7.27
C PRO A 246 -5.73 -9.20 -8.72
N ARG A 247 -6.04 -8.27 -9.63
CA ARG A 247 -6.14 -8.53 -11.06
C ARG A 247 -4.81 -8.97 -11.66
N VAL A 248 -3.71 -8.32 -11.28
CA VAL A 248 -2.35 -8.73 -11.71
C VAL A 248 -2.00 -10.13 -11.19
N ILE A 249 -2.28 -10.43 -9.92
CA ILE A 249 -2.00 -11.75 -9.33
C ILE A 249 -2.85 -12.84 -9.97
N ASP A 250 -4.13 -12.58 -10.20
CA ASP A 250 -5.03 -13.51 -10.91
C ASP A 250 -4.53 -13.77 -12.33
N THR A 251 -4.11 -12.74 -13.05
CA THR A 251 -3.51 -12.86 -14.39
C THR A 251 -2.27 -13.76 -14.37
N VAL A 252 -1.34 -13.53 -13.45
CA VAL A 252 -0.15 -14.39 -13.27
C VAL A 252 -0.53 -15.85 -13.06
N ARG A 253 -1.48 -16.10 -12.16
CA ARG A 253 -1.93 -17.47 -11.81
C ARG A 253 -2.61 -18.17 -12.98
N ARG A 254 -3.44 -17.49 -13.74
CA ARG A 254 -4.14 -18.06 -14.91
C ARG A 254 -3.18 -18.37 -16.06
N VAL A 255 -2.25 -17.46 -16.30
CA VAL A 255 -1.36 -17.53 -17.47
C VAL A 255 -0.22 -18.52 -17.28
N ILE A 256 0.37 -18.59 -16.07
CA ILE A 256 1.48 -19.52 -15.75
C ILE A 256 0.94 -20.84 -15.18
N ALA A 257 -0.20 -20.79 -14.52
CA ALA A 257 -0.93 -21.96 -14.01
C ALA A 257 -0.03 -22.91 -13.19
N SER A 258 -0.10 -24.23 -13.48
CA SER A 258 0.67 -25.25 -12.80
C SER A 258 2.18 -25.10 -12.90
N GLY A 259 2.69 -24.26 -13.81
CA GLY A 259 4.11 -23.95 -13.91
C GLY A 259 4.71 -23.39 -12.63
N LEU A 260 3.86 -22.84 -11.74
CA LEU A 260 4.27 -22.31 -10.44
C LEU A 260 4.39 -23.38 -9.34
N ILE A 261 3.84 -24.57 -9.51
CA ILE A 261 3.77 -25.57 -8.44
C ILE A 261 4.59 -26.84 -8.71
N TYR A 262 4.87 -27.22 -9.97
CA TYR A 262 5.74 -28.37 -10.25
C TYR A 262 7.20 -27.94 -10.33
N LEU A 263 7.80 -27.68 -9.18
CA LEU A 263 9.18 -27.23 -9.02
C LEU A 263 9.92 -28.16 -8.05
N PRO A 264 11.24 -28.37 -8.25
CA PRO A 264 12.04 -29.13 -7.29
C PRO A 264 12.03 -28.42 -5.93
N SER A 265 12.07 -29.21 -4.86
CA SER A 265 11.99 -28.68 -3.49
C SER A 265 13.20 -27.80 -3.13
N SER A 266 14.37 -28.16 -3.61
CA SER A 266 15.62 -27.50 -3.21
C SER A 266 16.60 -27.35 -4.37
N VAL A 267 17.35 -26.25 -4.35
CA VAL A 267 18.54 -26.05 -5.21
C VAL A 267 19.56 -27.19 -5.08
N ARG A 268 19.55 -27.91 -3.97
CA ARG A 268 20.45 -29.07 -3.73
C ARG A 268 20.20 -30.22 -4.70
N ASP A 269 19.00 -30.28 -5.29
CA ASP A 269 18.66 -31.31 -6.30
C ASP A 269 19.57 -31.22 -7.54
N PHE A 270 20.08 -30.02 -7.88
CA PHE A 270 21.03 -29.82 -8.98
C PHE A 270 22.43 -30.45 -8.71
N ASN A 271 22.77 -30.67 -7.44
CA ASN A 271 24.03 -31.30 -7.05
C ASN A 271 23.96 -32.82 -7.09
N ASN A 272 22.79 -33.42 -7.36
CA ASN A 272 22.61 -34.83 -7.51
C ASN A 272 22.48 -35.18 -9.01
N PRO A 273 23.51 -35.79 -9.64
CA PRO A 273 23.48 -36.08 -11.07
C PRO A 273 22.32 -36.97 -11.52
N GLU A 274 21.82 -37.85 -10.64
CA GLU A 274 20.66 -38.70 -10.91
C GLU A 274 19.35 -37.93 -10.97
N ILE A 275 19.23 -36.84 -10.22
CA ILE A 275 18.05 -35.95 -10.23
C ILE A 275 18.21 -34.90 -11.34
N ASP A 276 19.36 -34.27 -11.42
CA ASP A 276 19.64 -33.14 -12.32
C ASP A 276 19.42 -33.54 -13.79
N LYS A 277 19.80 -34.75 -14.20
CA LYS A 277 19.55 -35.24 -15.58
C LYS A 277 18.07 -35.25 -15.95
N TYR A 278 17.18 -35.56 -14.98
CA TYR A 278 15.73 -35.53 -15.22
C TYR A 278 15.17 -34.11 -15.21
N LEU A 279 15.67 -33.25 -14.34
CA LEU A 279 15.33 -31.83 -14.36
C LEU A 279 15.74 -31.18 -15.68
N ALA A 280 16.95 -31.47 -16.16
CA ALA A 280 17.44 -31.00 -17.47
C ALA A 280 16.58 -31.46 -18.64
N GLN A 281 16.05 -32.68 -18.56
CA GLN A 281 15.20 -33.24 -19.63
C GLN A 281 13.76 -32.77 -19.55
N TYR A 282 13.13 -32.83 -18.37
CA TYR A 282 11.67 -32.68 -18.23
C TYR A 282 11.23 -31.33 -17.66
N VAL A 283 12.17 -30.54 -17.10
CA VAL A 283 11.89 -29.25 -16.47
C VAL A 283 12.64 -28.11 -17.14
N ARG A 284 13.26 -28.36 -18.29
CA ARG A 284 13.90 -27.30 -19.08
C ARG A 284 12.89 -26.28 -19.57
N GLY A 285 13.34 -25.06 -19.85
CA GLY A 285 12.52 -24.03 -20.45
C GLY A 285 12.36 -24.20 -21.96
N SER A 286 11.48 -23.42 -22.56
CA SER A 286 11.36 -23.21 -23.98
C SER A 286 12.48 -22.29 -24.50
N ASN A 287 12.65 -22.22 -25.83
CA ASN A 287 13.61 -21.32 -26.47
C ASN A 287 15.06 -21.54 -25.99
N ASP A 288 15.47 -22.81 -25.91
CA ASP A 288 16.79 -23.25 -25.46
C ASP A 288 17.17 -22.86 -24.02
N MET A 289 16.19 -22.43 -23.21
CA MET A 289 16.40 -22.09 -21.83
C MET A 289 16.68 -23.34 -20.99
N GLY A 290 17.78 -23.34 -20.24
CA GLY A 290 18.14 -24.41 -19.32
C GLY A 290 17.16 -24.54 -18.15
N HIS A 291 17.10 -25.73 -17.54
CA HIS A 291 16.21 -26.02 -16.41
C HIS A 291 16.49 -25.13 -15.19
N ILE A 292 17.75 -24.84 -14.88
CA ILE A 292 18.13 -23.99 -13.73
C ILE A 292 17.55 -22.58 -13.89
N GLU A 293 17.71 -21.99 -15.07
CA GLU A 293 17.17 -20.64 -15.32
C GLU A 293 15.63 -20.62 -15.25
N ARG A 294 14.96 -21.61 -15.88
CA ARG A 294 13.52 -21.73 -15.82
C ARG A 294 13.03 -21.87 -14.37
N ILE A 295 13.63 -22.79 -13.60
CA ILE A 295 13.25 -23.03 -12.20
C ILE A 295 13.48 -21.76 -11.37
N LYS A 296 14.59 -21.04 -11.58
CA LYS A 296 14.89 -19.78 -10.90
C LYS A 296 13.80 -18.73 -11.14
N ILE A 297 13.35 -18.57 -12.39
CA ILE A 297 12.27 -17.63 -12.75
C ILE A 297 10.97 -18.03 -12.04
N MET A 298 10.59 -19.30 -12.07
CA MET A 298 9.34 -19.78 -11.46
C MET A 298 9.38 -19.69 -9.94
N LYS A 299 10.49 -20.00 -9.29
CA LYS A 299 10.66 -19.85 -7.84
C LYS A 299 10.55 -18.38 -7.42
N LEU A 300 11.17 -17.47 -8.16
CA LEU A 300 11.04 -16.03 -7.90
C LEU A 300 9.60 -15.57 -8.06
N LEU A 301 8.91 -16.02 -9.11
CA LEU A 301 7.50 -15.67 -9.33
C LEU A 301 6.58 -16.24 -8.25
N TRP A 302 6.83 -17.49 -7.84
CA TRP A 302 6.09 -18.12 -6.75
C TRP A 302 6.32 -17.40 -5.42
N ASP A 303 7.57 -17.06 -5.10
CA ASP A 303 7.89 -16.34 -3.88
C ASP A 303 7.27 -14.94 -3.85
N ALA A 304 7.19 -14.26 -4.99
CA ALA A 304 6.52 -12.97 -5.12
C ALA A 304 4.99 -13.02 -4.96
N THR A 305 4.34 -14.16 -5.28
CA THR A 305 2.88 -14.19 -5.48
C THR A 305 2.14 -15.31 -4.76
N GLY A 306 2.84 -16.36 -4.30
CA GLY A 306 2.21 -17.59 -3.82
C GLY A 306 2.67 -18.07 -2.44
N THR A 307 3.85 -17.69 -1.99
CA THR A 307 4.34 -18.03 -0.64
C THR A 307 3.64 -17.21 0.45
N GLU A 308 3.96 -17.47 1.69
CA GLU A 308 3.49 -16.65 2.81
C GLU A 308 3.92 -15.18 2.67
N PHE A 309 5.13 -14.93 2.20
CA PHE A 309 5.61 -13.60 1.85
C PHE A 309 4.73 -12.96 0.75
N GLY A 310 4.51 -13.65 -0.36
CA GLY A 310 3.65 -13.18 -1.45
C GLY A 310 2.20 -12.95 -1.01
N GLY A 311 1.66 -13.81 -0.16
CA GLY A 311 0.32 -13.68 0.43
C GLY A 311 0.20 -12.45 1.34
N ARG A 312 1.20 -12.21 2.19
CA ARG A 312 1.27 -11.01 3.03
C ARG A 312 1.31 -9.74 2.18
N HIS A 313 2.10 -9.74 1.10
CA HIS A 313 2.15 -8.62 0.16
C HIS A 313 0.81 -8.42 -0.57
N GLY A 314 0.07 -9.49 -0.85
CA GLY A 314 -1.28 -9.40 -1.38
C GLY A 314 -2.23 -8.65 -0.44
N LEU A 315 -2.23 -9.00 0.83
CA LEU A 315 -3.02 -8.31 1.86
C LEU A 315 -2.59 -6.86 2.04
N TYR A 316 -1.29 -6.58 1.97
CA TYR A 316 -0.76 -5.23 2.06
C TYR A 316 -1.32 -4.34 0.94
N GLU A 317 -1.25 -4.78 -0.31
CA GLU A 317 -1.74 -4.00 -1.45
C GLU A 317 -3.27 -3.81 -1.44
N LEU A 318 -4.01 -4.75 -0.84
CA LEU A 318 -5.46 -4.61 -0.67
C LEU A 318 -5.84 -3.58 0.39
N ASN A 319 -5.05 -3.46 1.46
CA ASN A 319 -5.47 -2.75 2.67
C ASN A 319 -4.69 -1.45 2.93
N TYR A 320 -3.48 -1.29 2.36
CA TYR A 320 -2.62 -0.12 2.61
C TYR A 320 -3.26 1.20 2.19
N ALA A 321 -4.04 1.20 1.13
CA ALA A 321 -4.78 2.39 0.67
C ALA A 321 -5.93 2.80 1.60
N GLY A 322 -6.33 1.94 2.53
CA GLY A 322 -7.50 2.11 3.39
C GLY A 322 -8.73 1.33 2.88
N ALA A 323 -9.82 1.37 3.64
CA ALA A 323 -11.07 0.74 3.24
C ALA A 323 -11.58 1.32 1.91
N PRO A 324 -11.94 0.49 0.91
CA PRO A 324 -12.30 0.98 -0.43
C PRO A 324 -13.47 1.97 -0.43
N GLU A 325 -14.47 1.76 0.41
CA GLU A 325 -15.61 2.67 0.56
C GLU A 325 -15.16 4.04 1.07
N GLU A 326 -14.38 4.07 2.15
CA GLU A 326 -13.89 5.33 2.74
C GLU A 326 -13.00 6.09 1.76
N VAL A 327 -12.17 5.39 0.99
CA VAL A 327 -11.32 6.01 -0.04
C VAL A 327 -12.19 6.70 -1.11
N ARG A 328 -13.24 6.04 -1.60
CA ARG A 328 -14.17 6.62 -2.59
C ARG A 328 -14.92 7.84 -2.04
N LEU A 329 -15.36 7.77 -0.78
CA LEU A 329 -15.94 8.94 -0.11
C LEU A 329 -14.96 10.10 0.01
N GLN A 330 -13.70 9.83 0.26
CA GLN A 330 -12.66 10.88 0.29
C GLN A 330 -12.41 11.50 -1.09
N VAL A 331 -12.54 10.74 -2.20
CA VAL A 331 -12.50 11.27 -3.57
C VAL A 331 -13.63 12.26 -3.78
N LEU A 332 -14.87 11.87 -3.45
CA LEU A 332 -16.04 12.74 -3.58
C LEU A 332 -15.88 14.02 -2.75
N LYS A 333 -15.61 13.89 -1.46
CA LYS A 333 -15.38 15.02 -0.56
C LYS A 333 -14.22 15.93 -1.00
N GLY A 334 -13.20 15.35 -1.61
CA GLY A 334 -12.07 16.08 -2.20
C GLY A 334 -12.52 16.93 -3.41
N ALA A 335 -13.31 16.35 -4.29
CA ALA A 335 -13.87 17.05 -5.46
C ALA A 335 -14.83 18.17 -5.06
N GLU A 336 -15.68 17.94 -4.04
CA GLU A 336 -16.59 18.95 -3.47
C GLU A 336 -15.80 20.15 -2.90
N ARG A 337 -14.84 19.88 -2.01
CA ARG A 337 -14.03 20.93 -1.35
C ARG A 337 -13.16 21.71 -2.33
N GLY A 338 -12.63 21.05 -3.34
CA GLY A 338 -11.79 21.65 -4.38
C GLY A 338 -12.60 22.36 -5.50
N GLY A 339 -13.92 22.37 -5.43
CA GLY A 339 -14.79 22.97 -6.45
C GLY A 339 -14.84 22.19 -7.77
N ARG A 340 -14.21 21.01 -7.85
CA ARG A 340 -14.20 20.17 -9.06
C ARG A 340 -15.58 19.62 -9.39
N LEU A 341 -16.33 19.15 -8.37
CA LEU A 341 -17.69 18.66 -8.58
C LEU A 341 -18.56 19.75 -9.15
N LYS A 342 -18.51 20.95 -8.56
CA LYS A 342 -19.26 22.12 -9.06
C LYS A 342 -18.92 22.45 -10.52
N ALA A 343 -17.64 22.43 -10.90
CA ALA A 343 -17.21 22.68 -12.27
C ALA A 343 -17.73 21.60 -13.26
N MET A 344 -17.86 20.35 -12.81
CA MET A 344 -18.46 19.28 -13.60
C MET A 344 -19.97 19.50 -13.79
N GLU A 345 -20.68 19.92 -12.73
CA GLU A 345 -22.10 20.25 -12.79
C GLU A 345 -22.34 21.47 -13.70
N GLU A 346 -21.56 22.53 -13.60
CA GLU A 346 -21.63 23.72 -14.45
C GLU A 346 -21.41 23.39 -15.93
N LEU A 347 -20.54 22.41 -16.24
CA LEU A 347 -20.39 21.92 -17.61
C LEU A 347 -21.70 21.27 -18.12
N VAL A 348 -22.36 20.47 -17.30
CA VAL A 348 -23.64 19.84 -17.63
C VAL A 348 -24.72 20.90 -17.77
N ASP A 349 -24.80 21.87 -16.87
CA ASP A 349 -25.75 22.98 -16.93
C ASP A 349 -25.59 23.77 -18.23
N THR A 350 -24.35 24.02 -18.66
CA THR A 350 -24.04 24.66 -19.95
C THR A 350 -24.60 23.85 -21.12
N CYS A 351 -24.38 22.53 -21.12
CA CYS A 351 -24.93 21.65 -22.15
C CYS A 351 -26.48 21.61 -22.13
N MET A 352 -27.07 21.61 -20.95
CA MET A 352 -28.55 21.59 -20.78
C MET A 352 -29.19 22.90 -21.20
N ALA A 353 -28.49 24.01 -21.13
CA ALA A 353 -28.99 25.32 -21.57
C ALA A 353 -29.15 25.45 -23.10
N ASP A 354 -28.51 24.55 -23.86
CA ASP A 354 -28.53 24.58 -25.32
C ASP A 354 -29.81 23.96 -25.93
N TYR A 355 -30.68 23.35 -25.11
CA TYR A 355 -31.91 22.72 -25.59
C TYR A 355 -33.05 22.79 -24.54
N ASP A 356 -34.28 22.67 -25.03
CA ASP A 356 -35.51 22.51 -24.24
C ASP A 356 -36.43 21.46 -24.89
N GLU A 357 -37.68 21.37 -24.41
CA GLU A 357 -38.69 20.44 -24.92
C GLU A 357 -39.14 20.76 -26.39
N ASN A 358 -38.75 21.91 -26.92
CA ASN A 358 -39.04 22.33 -28.30
C ASN A 358 -37.84 22.16 -29.23
N GLY A 359 -36.66 21.84 -28.71
CA GLY A 359 -35.44 21.61 -29.47
C GLY A 359 -34.24 22.42 -29.04
N TRP A 360 -33.33 22.71 -29.96
CA TRP A 360 -32.13 23.51 -29.68
C TRP A 360 -32.47 24.98 -29.51
N THR A 361 -32.01 25.61 -28.44
CA THR A 361 -32.34 27.01 -28.05
C THR A 361 -31.40 28.03 -28.69
N GLY A 362 -30.23 27.64 -29.21
CA GLY A 362 -29.22 28.53 -29.77
C GLY A 362 -28.99 28.35 -31.27
N ASP A 363 -28.73 29.47 -31.96
CA ASP A 363 -28.35 29.51 -33.37
C ASP A 363 -26.91 29.03 -33.65
N THR A 364 -26.19 28.62 -32.60
CA THR A 364 -24.75 28.32 -32.66
C THR A 364 -24.45 26.86 -33.05
N TRP A 365 -25.45 25.99 -33.07
CA TRP A 365 -25.26 24.61 -33.48
C TRP A 365 -25.27 24.48 -34.99
N PHE A 366 -24.10 24.30 -35.60
CA PHE A 366 -24.00 23.95 -36.99
C PHE A 366 -24.38 22.47 -37.19
N ASN A 367 -25.56 22.21 -37.73
CA ASN A 367 -25.94 20.87 -38.20
C ASN A 367 -25.51 20.71 -39.63
N PRO A 368 -24.46 19.94 -39.94
CA PRO A 368 -23.98 19.76 -41.32
C PRO A 368 -24.97 19.01 -42.24
N LEU A 369 -26.04 18.42 -41.66
CA LEU A 369 -27.09 17.72 -42.41
C LEU A 369 -28.30 18.62 -42.74
N VAL A 370 -28.39 19.78 -42.15
CA VAL A 370 -29.33 20.81 -42.50
C VAL A 370 -28.58 21.84 -43.35
N SER A 371 -28.19 21.44 -44.57
CA SER A 371 -27.76 22.44 -45.54
C SER A 371 -28.94 23.30 -45.88
N THR A 372 -28.78 24.59 -45.64
CA THR A 372 -29.60 25.64 -46.19
C THR A 372 -30.04 25.33 -47.62
N ALA A 373 -31.26 24.80 -47.74
CA ALA A 373 -31.99 24.90 -48.96
C ALA A 373 -32.65 26.27 -48.94
N GLU A 374 -32.03 27.27 -49.51
CA GLU A 374 -32.57 28.45 -50.11
C GLU A 374 -32.04 28.56 -51.55
#